data_3414c6d2833292edf2a032b2086b5340
#
_entry.id   3414c6d2833292edf2a032b2086b5340
#
_cell.length_a   1.000
_cell.length_b   1.000
_cell.length_c   1.000
_cell.angle_alpha   90.00
_cell.angle_beta   90.00
_cell.angle_gamma   90.00
#
_symmetry.space_group_name_H-M   'P 1'
#
loop_
_entity.id
_entity.type
_entity.pdbx_description
1 polymer ?
#
loop_
_entity_poly.entity_id
_entity_poly.type
_entity_poly.pdbx_seq_one_letter_code
_entity_poly.pdbx_strand_id
1 'polypeptide(L)'
;MKKRTTMTSNLKKFGLAFLSVILLVNVLFQTNFVKAATNYGSDFLKTVELLDADGNPQTDFGYYDSIKVHYTWEIPNSTNVKEGDTMEFVLPPELKIVTDLDFSLKDHDGNTVGHVIAKKSTGQVVITFTDFVEKNSNISGYLDFWTNWDKSLLEGNENVPVEFPVNGTTETIDVGVGGKNQIDPDESLYKYGWANAEHPELIQWVVRVNYSKQNIQNAVYEDFIGPKQVVDFNSIKAFHGEFDPDDNFTPGAEVPSSAITQTTEGFKVDLGNLTDSVKISYYTTSTDNGASPNYTNKGQLTGDNFIKQEIEVATPTSGGGGGGEGTTGSVELTKTDDSSQKNPLEGAEFKLVNGAGTTVQTGLKTNIDGKLTISNLKYDTYQLIETKAPQGYVLDASPVEFTIDDAHQSLFLSKENSAIKGSVSLEKVDHDTQKLLADAEFELQDKDGNTLQTNLKTDKMGKLTVTDLLPGEYQFVETKAPTGYILDATPVKFKISTESLNVTVTKENTKKPETPKVPEPPKTPEQPGKPEKPDKIISADSKQTTLPKTGDTPLVNGWGILLVAISASGLIALRRK
;
A
#
# COMPACT_ATOMS: atom_id res chain seq x y z
N MET A 1 52.03 4.46 -63.17
CA MET A 1 51.75 3.60 -61.98
C MET A 1 51.91 4.39 -60.67
N LYS A 2 51.00 5.32 -60.34
CA LYS A 2 51.04 6.07 -59.08
C LYS A 2 49.73 6.89 -58.95
N LYS A 3 48.56 6.24 -58.90
CA LYS A 3 47.27 6.91 -58.61
C LYS A 3 46.19 5.96 -58.09
N ARG A 4 46.52 4.86 -57.38
CA ARG A 4 45.54 3.92 -56.84
C ARG A 4 45.56 3.72 -55.31
N THR A 5 46.46 4.39 -54.58
CA THR A 5 46.62 4.15 -53.11
C THR A 5 46.04 5.24 -52.23
N THR A 6 45.53 6.34 -52.74
CA THR A 6 44.94 7.45 -51.96
C THR A 6 43.42 7.40 -51.85
N MET A 7 42.76 6.58 -52.66
CA MET A 7 41.30 6.52 -52.69
C MET A 7 40.69 5.57 -51.61
N THR A 8 41.45 4.55 -51.17
CA THR A 8 40.98 3.58 -50.14
C THR A 8 41.18 4.09 -48.72
N SER A 9 42.11 5.03 -48.48
CA SER A 9 42.32 5.64 -47.15
C SER A 9 41.23 6.68 -46.81
N ASN A 10 40.73 7.40 -47.82
CA ASN A 10 39.65 8.39 -47.60
C ASN A 10 38.28 7.74 -47.47
N LEU A 11 38.00 6.58 -48.10
CA LEU A 11 36.76 5.86 -47.91
C LEU A 11 36.62 5.25 -46.49
N LYS A 12 37.75 4.76 -45.89
CA LYS A 12 37.75 4.27 -44.51
C LYS A 12 37.55 5.38 -43.47
N LYS A 13 38.13 6.58 -43.74
CA LYS A 13 37.90 7.76 -42.85
C LYS A 13 36.49 8.33 -42.99
N PHE A 14 35.87 8.28 -44.17
CA PHE A 14 34.46 8.66 -44.36
C PHE A 14 33.51 7.64 -43.76
N GLY A 15 33.78 6.34 -43.85
CA GLY A 15 32.97 5.28 -43.20
C GLY A 15 33.02 5.36 -41.69
N LEU A 16 34.18 5.66 -41.07
CA LEU A 16 34.27 5.83 -39.61
C LEU A 16 33.60 7.12 -39.13
N ALA A 17 33.68 8.22 -39.89
CA ALA A 17 33.00 9.47 -39.57
C ALA A 17 31.48 9.35 -39.73
N PHE A 18 31.00 8.58 -40.71
CA PHE A 18 29.56 8.33 -40.89
C PHE A 18 28.99 7.39 -39.81
N LEU A 19 29.76 6.37 -39.36
CA LEU A 19 29.37 5.51 -38.26
C LEU A 19 29.34 6.26 -36.93
N SER A 20 30.29 7.17 -36.68
CA SER A 20 30.30 8.01 -35.47
C SER A 20 29.18 9.04 -35.48
N VAL A 21 28.77 9.58 -36.61
CA VAL A 21 27.63 10.49 -36.75
C VAL A 21 26.32 9.72 -36.55
N ILE A 22 26.17 8.49 -37.05
CA ILE A 22 25.02 7.65 -36.81
C ILE A 22 24.92 7.22 -35.32
N LEU A 23 26.06 6.94 -34.66
CA LEU A 23 26.08 6.67 -33.22
C LEU A 23 25.75 7.93 -32.38
N LEU A 24 26.29 9.10 -32.80
CA LEU A 24 25.97 10.37 -32.12
C LEU A 24 24.52 10.80 -32.33
N VAL A 25 23.97 10.55 -33.51
CA VAL A 25 22.54 10.80 -33.81
C VAL A 25 21.65 9.85 -33.01
N ASN A 26 22.02 8.57 -32.84
CA ASN A 26 21.26 7.66 -31.96
C ASN A 26 21.38 7.97 -30.46
N VAL A 27 22.47 8.63 -30.02
CA VAL A 27 22.60 9.09 -28.63
C VAL A 27 21.88 10.42 -28.40
N LEU A 28 21.70 11.25 -29.44
CA LEU A 28 20.96 12.52 -29.36
C LEU A 28 19.45 12.36 -29.62
N PHE A 29 19.00 11.21 -30.15
CA PHE A 29 17.59 10.85 -30.33
C PHE A 29 17.12 9.78 -29.36
N GLN A 30 17.72 9.64 -28.18
CA GLN A 30 16.97 9.18 -27.04
C GLN A 30 16.09 10.35 -26.57
N THR A 31 15.21 10.79 -27.43
CA THR A 31 14.00 11.47 -27.00
C THR A 31 13.29 10.45 -26.14
N ASN A 32 13.28 10.67 -24.83
CA ASN A 32 12.23 10.13 -24.02
C ASN A 32 10.94 10.55 -24.74
N PHE A 33 10.32 9.64 -25.47
CA PHE A 33 8.93 9.79 -25.86
C PHE A 33 8.17 9.85 -24.54
N VAL A 34 7.97 11.06 -24.03
CA VAL A 34 6.94 11.27 -23.02
C VAL A 34 5.68 10.78 -23.72
N LYS A 35 5.22 9.60 -23.31
CA LYS A 35 3.94 9.08 -23.77
C LYS A 35 2.93 10.19 -23.50
N ALA A 36 2.19 10.60 -24.50
CA ALA A 36 1.13 11.58 -24.30
C ALA A 36 0.20 11.06 -23.18
N ALA A 37 -0.18 11.95 -22.27
CA ALA A 37 -1.15 11.64 -21.24
C ALA A 37 -2.41 11.04 -21.87
N THR A 38 -2.95 10.01 -21.25
CA THR A 38 -4.17 9.36 -21.70
C THR A 38 -5.37 10.05 -21.06
N ASN A 39 -6.35 10.41 -21.88
CA ASN A 39 -7.63 10.90 -21.39
C ASN A 39 -8.65 9.74 -21.38
N TYR A 40 -9.23 9.46 -20.21
CA TYR A 40 -10.21 8.39 -20.01
C TYR A 40 -11.66 8.88 -20.09
N GLY A 41 -11.89 10.15 -20.48
CA GLY A 41 -13.25 10.68 -20.57
C GLY A 41 -13.99 10.56 -19.23
N SER A 42 -15.22 10.07 -19.29
CA SER A 42 -16.07 9.79 -18.10
C SER A 42 -16.07 8.30 -17.69
N ASP A 43 -15.14 7.48 -18.18
CA ASP A 43 -15.15 6.03 -17.98
C ASP A 43 -15.05 5.62 -16.50
N PHE A 44 -14.43 6.46 -15.66
CA PHE A 44 -14.25 6.20 -14.24
C PHE A 44 -15.37 6.74 -13.36
N LEU A 45 -16.27 7.59 -13.87
CA LEU A 45 -17.47 8.02 -13.13
C LEU A 45 -18.42 6.84 -12.96
N LYS A 46 -18.90 6.60 -11.72
CA LYS A 46 -19.73 5.43 -11.39
C LYS A 46 -21.18 5.76 -11.18
N THR A 47 -21.44 6.80 -10.39
CA THR A 47 -22.80 7.25 -10.08
C THR A 47 -22.86 8.76 -10.10
N VAL A 48 -24.05 9.29 -10.27
CA VAL A 48 -24.37 10.70 -10.09
C VAL A 48 -25.62 10.83 -9.24
N GLU A 49 -25.60 11.77 -8.30
CA GLU A 49 -26.74 12.14 -7.47
C GLU A 49 -26.88 13.66 -7.42
N LEU A 50 -28.11 14.15 -7.33
CA LEU A 50 -28.40 15.55 -7.08
C LEU A 50 -28.79 15.73 -5.62
N LEU A 51 -28.13 16.67 -4.94
CA LEU A 51 -28.31 16.91 -3.51
C LEU A 51 -28.75 18.37 -3.28
N ASP A 52 -29.56 18.58 -2.24
CA ASP A 52 -29.93 19.89 -1.75
C ASP A 52 -28.79 20.58 -0.97
N ALA A 53 -29.07 21.74 -0.40
CA ALA A 53 -28.11 22.51 0.40
C ALA A 53 -27.71 21.78 1.71
N ASP A 54 -28.55 20.92 2.20
CA ASP A 54 -28.32 20.12 3.41
C ASP A 54 -27.65 18.78 3.13
N GLY A 55 -27.46 18.46 1.83
CA GLY A 55 -26.81 17.22 1.36
C GLY A 55 -27.76 16.03 1.24
N ASN A 56 -29.06 16.25 1.16
CA ASN A 56 -30.04 15.19 0.96
C ASN A 56 -30.31 14.97 -0.52
N PRO A 57 -30.37 13.72 -0.99
CA PRO A 57 -30.71 13.42 -2.37
C PRO A 57 -32.15 13.84 -2.71
N GLN A 58 -32.31 14.54 -3.83
CA GLN A 58 -33.63 14.89 -4.36
C GLN A 58 -33.60 15.12 -5.86
N THR A 59 -34.78 15.15 -6.49
CA THR A 59 -34.96 15.39 -7.93
C THR A 59 -35.88 16.57 -8.23
N ASP A 60 -36.39 17.26 -7.20
CA ASP A 60 -37.23 18.44 -7.34
C ASP A 60 -36.56 19.64 -6.69
N PHE A 61 -36.23 20.66 -7.46
CA PHE A 61 -35.53 21.87 -7.01
C PHE A 61 -36.30 23.12 -7.40
N GLY A 62 -36.27 24.10 -6.51
CA GLY A 62 -36.77 25.43 -6.88
C GLY A 62 -35.96 26.06 -8.00
N TYR A 63 -36.58 26.98 -8.74
CA TYR A 63 -35.94 27.70 -9.86
C TYR A 63 -34.68 28.49 -9.45
N TYR A 64 -34.56 28.85 -8.18
CA TYR A 64 -33.43 29.62 -7.64
C TYR A 64 -32.51 28.79 -6.71
N ASP A 65 -32.80 27.54 -6.54
CA ASP A 65 -32.03 26.69 -5.64
C ASP A 65 -30.62 26.42 -6.16
N SER A 66 -29.70 26.24 -5.24
CA SER A 66 -28.39 25.68 -5.53
C SER A 66 -28.48 24.15 -5.49
N ILE A 67 -27.90 23.52 -6.48
CA ILE A 67 -27.94 22.06 -6.69
C ILE A 67 -26.51 21.53 -6.57
N LYS A 68 -26.28 20.59 -5.68
CA LYS A 68 -25.00 19.91 -5.62
C LYS A 68 -25.05 18.68 -6.52
N VAL A 69 -24.21 18.64 -7.53
CA VAL A 69 -23.96 17.45 -8.35
C VAL A 69 -22.88 16.64 -7.66
N HIS A 70 -23.24 15.46 -7.18
CA HIS A 70 -22.36 14.53 -6.50
C HIS A 70 -22.06 13.34 -7.41
N TYR A 71 -20.79 13.14 -7.79
CA TYR A 71 -20.32 11.97 -8.51
C TYR A 71 -19.51 11.08 -7.59
N THR A 72 -19.65 9.77 -7.74
CA THR A 72 -18.63 8.82 -7.30
C THR A 72 -17.79 8.37 -8.49
N TRP A 73 -16.53 8.04 -8.25
CA TRP A 73 -15.63 7.55 -9.28
C TRP A 73 -14.72 6.44 -8.77
N GLU A 74 -14.24 5.58 -9.68
CA GLU A 74 -13.38 4.45 -9.37
C GLU A 74 -12.50 4.10 -10.57
N ILE A 75 -11.21 3.87 -10.33
CA ILE A 75 -10.26 3.37 -11.33
C ILE A 75 -10.18 1.84 -11.19
N PRO A 76 -10.60 1.06 -12.21
CA PRO A 76 -10.46 -0.39 -12.18
C PRO A 76 -8.99 -0.80 -12.06
N ASN A 77 -8.68 -1.75 -11.18
CA ASN A 77 -7.30 -2.25 -10.97
C ASN A 77 -6.64 -2.80 -12.24
N SER A 78 -7.44 -3.22 -13.22
CA SER A 78 -6.96 -3.66 -14.54
C SER A 78 -6.50 -2.52 -15.44
N THR A 79 -6.80 -1.25 -15.09
CA THR A 79 -6.44 -0.08 -15.89
C THR A 79 -5.11 0.50 -15.41
N ASN A 80 -4.14 0.59 -16.30
CA ASN A 80 -2.82 1.08 -15.97
C ASN A 80 -2.73 2.61 -16.14
N VAL A 81 -3.40 3.34 -15.25
CA VAL A 81 -3.37 4.81 -15.19
C VAL A 81 -2.01 5.29 -14.68
N LYS A 82 -1.51 6.39 -15.25
CA LYS A 82 -0.20 6.98 -14.97
C LYS A 82 -0.32 8.39 -14.43
N GLU A 83 0.74 8.86 -13.79
CA GLU A 83 0.89 10.27 -13.47
C GLU A 83 0.71 11.12 -14.74
N GLY A 84 -0.12 12.17 -14.62
CA GLY A 84 -0.46 13.07 -15.71
C GLY A 84 -1.59 12.60 -16.63
N ASP A 85 -2.05 11.35 -16.52
CA ASP A 85 -3.27 10.92 -17.23
C ASP A 85 -4.48 11.66 -16.67
N THR A 86 -5.53 11.81 -17.50
CA THR A 86 -6.70 12.63 -17.16
C THR A 86 -8.01 11.87 -17.24
N MET A 87 -8.99 12.36 -16.49
CA MET A 87 -10.42 12.08 -16.66
C MET A 87 -11.09 13.42 -16.98
N GLU A 88 -11.79 13.49 -18.11
CA GLU A 88 -12.40 14.72 -18.60
C GLU A 88 -13.87 14.49 -18.94
N PHE A 89 -14.72 15.42 -18.50
CA PHE A 89 -16.14 15.39 -18.84
C PHE A 89 -16.72 16.80 -18.81
N VAL A 90 -17.96 16.96 -19.24
CA VAL A 90 -18.68 18.24 -19.24
C VAL A 90 -19.94 18.08 -18.41
N LEU A 91 -20.17 19.03 -17.49
CA LEU A 91 -21.43 19.09 -16.74
C LEU A 91 -22.59 19.39 -17.68
N PRO A 92 -23.81 18.95 -17.36
CA PRO A 92 -25.02 19.24 -18.15
C PRO A 92 -25.19 20.73 -18.38
N PRO A 93 -25.62 21.17 -19.58
CA PRO A 93 -25.76 22.59 -19.90
C PRO A 93 -26.82 23.30 -19.07
N GLU A 94 -27.79 22.58 -18.51
CA GLU A 94 -28.82 23.10 -17.62
C GLU A 94 -28.25 23.53 -16.26
N LEU A 95 -27.07 23.00 -15.90
CA LEU A 95 -26.42 23.23 -14.60
C LEU A 95 -25.11 23.99 -14.77
N LYS A 96 -25.06 25.19 -14.20
CA LYS A 96 -23.87 26.07 -14.26
C LYS A 96 -23.13 26.16 -12.95
N ILE A 97 -21.82 25.90 -12.96
CA ILE A 97 -20.96 26.33 -11.86
C ILE A 97 -20.78 27.85 -11.91
N VAL A 98 -20.77 28.49 -10.75
CA VAL A 98 -20.77 29.95 -10.64
C VAL A 98 -19.39 30.54 -10.88
N THR A 99 -18.34 29.84 -10.45
CA THR A 99 -16.93 30.27 -10.56
C THR A 99 -16.09 29.14 -11.13
N ASP A 100 -14.93 29.47 -11.72
CA ASP A 100 -13.91 28.47 -12.02
C ASP A 100 -13.47 27.78 -10.73
N LEU A 101 -13.28 26.46 -10.76
CA LEU A 101 -12.86 25.67 -9.61
C LEU A 101 -11.46 25.08 -9.85
N ASP A 102 -10.64 25.08 -8.80
CA ASP A 102 -9.31 24.49 -8.76
C ASP A 102 -9.09 23.92 -7.36
N PHE A 103 -9.06 22.58 -7.25
CA PHE A 103 -8.86 21.90 -5.96
C PHE A 103 -8.18 20.54 -6.12
N SER A 104 -7.60 20.07 -5.02
CA SER A 104 -6.94 18.74 -4.97
C SER A 104 -7.88 17.69 -4.39
N LEU A 105 -7.89 16.52 -5.01
CA LEU A 105 -8.44 15.29 -4.43
C LEU A 105 -7.39 14.72 -3.47
N LYS A 106 -7.76 14.54 -2.21
CA LYS A 106 -6.86 14.02 -1.18
C LYS A 106 -7.44 12.79 -0.53
N ASP A 107 -6.55 11.87 -0.13
CA ASP A 107 -6.89 10.75 0.73
C ASP A 107 -6.97 11.22 2.22
N HIS A 108 -7.36 10.30 3.11
CA HIS A 108 -7.47 10.58 4.55
C HIS A 108 -6.12 10.93 5.20
N ASP A 109 -4.99 10.54 4.59
CA ASP A 109 -3.63 10.84 5.06
C ASP A 109 -3.10 12.18 4.51
N GLY A 110 -3.87 12.84 3.62
CA GLY A 110 -3.53 14.11 3.00
C GLY A 110 -2.69 14.00 1.73
N ASN A 111 -2.46 12.78 1.20
CA ASN A 111 -1.79 12.60 -0.09
C ASN A 111 -2.70 13.06 -1.23
N THR A 112 -2.11 13.67 -2.24
CA THR A 112 -2.88 14.13 -3.40
C THR A 112 -3.05 13.02 -4.42
N VAL A 113 -4.29 12.64 -4.68
CA VAL A 113 -4.69 11.63 -5.69
C VAL A 113 -4.76 12.26 -7.08
N GLY A 114 -5.28 13.49 -7.17
CA GLY A 114 -5.41 14.24 -8.41
C GLY A 114 -5.74 15.71 -8.18
N HIS A 115 -5.70 16.49 -9.25
CA HIS A 115 -6.07 17.90 -9.28
C HIS A 115 -7.27 18.09 -10.20
N VAL A 116 -8.26 18.83 -9.74
CA VAL A 116 -9.50 19.10 -10.46
C VAL A 116 -9.52 20.55 -10.90
N ILE A 117 -9.74 20.77 -12.18
CA ILE A 117 -10.05 22.10 -12.74
C ILE A 117 -11.41 22.01 -13.41
N ALA A 118 -12.34 22.87 -12.99
CA ALA A 118 -13.65 22.99 -13.65
C ALA A 118 -13.85 24.43 -14.16
N LYS A 119 -14.27 24.56 -15.42
CA LYS A 119 -14.43 25.84 -16.11
C LYS A 119 -15.89 26.26 -16.20
N LYS A 120 -16.26 27.40 -15.57
CA LYS A 120 -17.62 27.93 -15.61
C LYS A 120 -18.13 28.24 -17.03
N SER A 121 -17.22 28.65 -17.92
CA SER A 121 -17.57 29.05 -19.28
C SER A 121 -18.02 27.89 -20.18
N THR A 122 -17.57 26.68 -19.88
CA THR A 122 -17.82 25.49 -20.72
C THR A 122 -18.44 24.32 -19.96
N GLY A 123 -18.46 24.36 -18.62
CA GLY A 123 -18.84 23.23 -17.79
C GLY A 123 -17.82 22.09 -17.83
N GLN A 124 -16.66 22.28 -18.51
CA GLN A 124 -15.63 21.26 -18.61
C GLN A 124 -14.96 21.03 -17.26
N VAL A 125 -14.84 19.77 -16.88
CA VAL A 125 -14.12 19.27 -15.70
C VAL A 125 -12.96 18.42 -16.17
N VAL A 126 -11.77 18.71 -15.65
CA VAL A 126 -10.54 17.93 -15.91
C VAL A 126 -9.94 17.53 -14.59
N ILE A 127 -9.78 16.25 -14.39
CA ILE A 127 -9.03 15.66 -13.28
C ILE A 127 -7.69 15.17 -13.83
N THR A 128 -6.57 15.67 -13.31
CA THR A 128 -5.23 15.19 -13.63
C THR A 128 -4.73 14.34 -12.47
N PHE A 129 -4.45 13.08 -12.72
CA PHE A 129 -3.97 12.15 -11.70
C PHE A 129 -2.50 12.37 -11.36
N THR A 130 -2.13 12.14 -10.09
CA THR A 130 -0.74 12.13 -9.61
C THR A 130 -0.14 10.73 -9.66
N ASP A 131 1.11 10.58 -9.23
CA ASP A 131 1.77 9.27 -9.08
C ASP A 131 1.10 8.34 -8.03
N PHE A 132 0.14 8.85 -7.26
CA PHE A 132 -0.69 8.07 -6.33
C PHE A 132 -1.36 6.89 -7.05
N VAL A 133 -1.86 7.09 -8.27
CA VAL A 133 -2.52 6.03 -9.05
C VAL A 133 -1.55 4.91 -9.50
N GLU A 134 -0.26 5.19 -9.50
CA GLU A 134 0.75 4.19 -9.81
C GLU A 134 1.16 3.36 -8.59
N LYS A 135 0.96 3.89 -7.40
CA LYS A 135 1.38 3.32 -6.12
C LYS A 135 0.28 2.56 -5.39
N ASN A 136 -0.97 2.83 -5.71
CA ASN A 136 -2.14 2.29 -5.00
C ASN A 136 -3.05 1.47 -5.92
N SER A 137 -3.91 0.66 -5.32
CA SER A 137 -4.99 -0.10 -5.95
C SER A 137 -6.34 0.28 -5.32
N ASN A 138 -7.47 -0.21 -5.87
CA ASN A 138 -8.81 0.14 -5.40
C ASN A 138 -9.00 1.65 -5.25
N ILE A 139 -8.55 2.39 -6.26
CA ILE A 139 -8.60 3.85 -6.23
C ILE A 139 -10.01 4.28 -6.56
N SER A 140 -10.64 4.94 -5.62
CA SER A 140 -12.01 5.44 -5.73
C SER A 140 -12.17 6.76 -4.99
N GLY A 141 -13.26 7.46 -5.24
CA GLY A 141 -13.52 8.72 -4.56
C GLY A 141 -14.83 9.37 -4.98
N TYR A 142 -14.92 10.65 -4.72
CA TYR A 142 -16.08 11.46 -5.05
C TYR A 142 -15.70 12.84 -5.56
N LEU A 143 -16.65 13.51 -6.25
CA LEU A 143 -16.56 14.88 -6.75
C LEU A 143 -17.88 15.57 -6.44
N ASP A 144 -17.81 16.76 -5.88
CA ASP A 144 -18.93 17.62 -5.59
C ASP A 144 -18.81 18.93 -6.39
N PHE A 145 -19.89 19.32 -7.06
CA PHE A 145 -19.98 20.61 -7.76
C PHE A 145 -21.26 21.31 -7.35
N TRP A 146 -21.14 22.49 -6.74
CA TRP A 146 -22.28 23.37 -6.56
C TRP A 146 -22.62 24.07 -7.86
N THR A 147 -23.85 23.90 -8.30
CA THR A 147 -24.38 24.44 -9.54
C THR A 147 -25.67 25.21 -9.29
N ASN A 148 -26.03 26.02 -10.23
CA ASN A 148 -27.34 26.68 -10.33
C ASN A 148 -27.94 26.39 -11.69
N TRP A 149 -29.26 26.52 -11.80
CA TRP A 149 -29.93 26.40 -13.08
C TRP A 149 -29.42 27.45 -14.09
N ASP A 150 -29.19 27.02 -15.33
CA ASP A 150 -29.09 27.98 -16.46
C ASP A 150 -30.47 28.50 -16.80
N LYS A 151 -30.84 29.63 -16.21
CA LYS A 151 -32.14 30.27 -16.39
C LYS A 151 -32.43 30.74 -17.83
N SER A 152 -31.44 30.68 -18.72
CA SER A 152 -31.65 30.95 -20.14
C SER A 152 -32.22 29.75 -20.90
N LEU A 153 -32.15 28.57 -20.31
CA LEU A 153 -32.65 27.32 -20.89
C LEU A 153 -33.96 26.83 -20.27
N LEU A 154 -34.44 27.47 -19.19
CA LEU A 154 -35.56 26.99 -18.38
C LEU A 154 -36.64 28.02 -18.21
N GLU A 155 -37.91 27.58 -18.33
CA GLU A 155 -39.09 28.43 -18.09
C GLU A 155 -39.58 28.36 -16.62
N GLY A 156 -39.27 27.27 -15.90
CA GLY A 156 -39.80 26.93 -14.58
C GLY A 156 -41.17 26.22 -14.64
N ASN A 157 -41.54 25.52 -13.57
CA ASN A 157 -42.70 24.65 -13.51
C ASN A 157 -42.67 23.53 -14.58
N GLU A 158 -41.52 22.93 -14.80
CA GLU A 158 -41.27 21.91 -15.79
C GLU A 158 -40.44 20.73 -15.24
N ASN A 159 -40.54 19.59 -15.90
CA ASN A 159 -39.60 18.50 -15.70
C ASN A 159 -38.57 18.52 -16.84
N VAL A 160 -37.30 18.51 -16.46
CA VAL A 160 -36.19 18.59 -17.41
C VAL A 160 -35.38 17.31 -17.36
N PRO A 161 -35.23 16.57 -18.48
CA PRO A 161 -34.31 15.46 -18.53
C PRO A 161 -32.87 16.00 -18.59
N VAL A 162 -32.12 15.86 -17.50
CA VAL A 162 -30.73 16.30 -17.39
C VAL A 162 -29.82 15.10 -17.66
N GLU A 163 -28.91 15.25 -18.62
CA GLU A 163 -28.02 14.20 -19.08
C GLU A 163 -26.63 14.30 -18.44
N PHE A 164 -26.27 13.32 -17.63
CA PHE A 164 -24.99 13.28 -16.91
C PHE A 164 -24.03 12.25 -17.52
N PRO A 165 -22.75 12.60 -17.72
CA PRO A 165 -21.73 11.63 -18.12
C PRO A 165 -21.46 10.66 -16.98
N VAL A 166 -21.60 9.35 -17.21
CA VAL A 166 -21.35 8.28 -16.25
C VAL A 166 -20.87 7.05 -17.00
N ASN A 167 -19.79 6.41 -16.54
CA ASN A 167 -19.28 5.13 -17.07
C ASN A 167 -19.01 5.14 -18.59
N GLY A 168 -18.49 6.25 -19.12
CA GLY A 168 -18.26 6.43 -20.55
C GLY A 168 -19.55 6.55 -21.38
N THR A 169 -20.70 6.67 -20.72
CA THR A 169 -22.03 6.80 -21.33
C THR A 169 -22.78 8.00 -20.73
N THR A 170 -24.06 8.10 -20.96
CA THR A 170 -24.93 9.14 -20.41
C THR A 170 -26.01 8.50 -19.54
N GLU A 171 -26.21 9.04 -18.34
CA GLU A 171 -27.33 8.75 -17.46
C GLU A 171 -28.29 9.94 -17.45
N THR A 172 -29.59 9.72 -17.60
CA THR A 172 -30.59 10.77 -17.60
C THR A 172 -31.36 10.77 -16.30
N ILE A 173 -31.40 11.92 -15.62
CA ILE A 173 -32.22 12.15 -14.44
C ILE A 173 -33.32 13.14 -14.82
N ASP A 174 -34.59 12.77 -14.65
CA ASP A 174 -35.70 13.68 -14.80
C ASP A 174 -35.81 14.57 -13.55
N VAL A 175 -35.56 15.88 -13.71
CA VAL A 175 -35.51 16.82 -12.60
C VAL A 175 -36.68 17.80 -12.67
N GLY A 176 -37.46 17.88 -11.60
CA GLY A 176 -38.50 18.87 -11.41
C GLY A 176 -37.89 20.25 -11.14
N VAL A 177 -38.24 21.24 -11.96
CA VAL A 177 -37.86 22.63 -11.79
C VAL A 177 -39.04 23.42 -11.28
N GLY A 178 -38.95 23.98 -10.08
CA GLY A 178 -39.98 24.79 -9.48
C GLY A 178 -40.26 26.06 -10.30
N GLY A 179 -41.41 26.66 -10.06
CA GLY A 179 -41.79 27.92 -10.70
C GLY A 179 -40.89 29.09 -10.33
N LYS A 180 -40.84 30.07 -11.21
CA LYS A 180 -40.35 31.40 -10.84
C LYS A 180 -41.19 31.88 -9.65
N ASN A 181 -40.54 32.27 -8.56
CA ASN A 181 -41.23 32.74 -7.39
C ASN A 181 -42.09 33.95 -7.78
N GLN A 182 -43.41 33.79 -7.71
CA GLN A 182 -44.28 34.96 -7.80
C GLN A 182 -44.11 35.74 -6.48
N ILE A 183 -44.03 37.05 -6.59
CA ILE A 183 -43.95 37.90 -5.40
C ILE A 183 -45.25 37.73 -4.62
N ASP A 184 -45.13 37.41 -3.32
CA ASP A 184 -46.29 37.34 -2.43
C ASP A 184 -46.95 38.74 -2.37
N PRO A 185 -48.23 38.87 -2.78
CA PRO A 185 -48.93 40.16 -2.73
C PRO A 185 -48.89 40.85 -1.37
N ASP A 186 -48.78 40.07 -0.29
CA ASP A 186 -48.74 40.57 1.09
C ASP A 186 -47.31 40.82 1.59
N GLU A 187 -46.29 40.67 0.75
CA GLU A 187 -44.88 40.78 1.10
C GLU A 187 -44.52 42.22 1.53
N SER A 188 -43.96 42.31 2.72
CA SER A 188 -43.48 43.59 3.27
C SER A 188 -41.96 43.72 3.24
N LEU A 189 -41.24 42.60 3.25
CA LEU A 189 -39.77 42.55 3.23
C LEU A 189 -39.27 41.28 2.54
N TYR A 190 -38.46 41.46 1.54
CA TYR A 190 -37.73 40.38 0.87
C TYR A 190 -36.29 40.80 0.61
N LYS A 191 -35.37 39.81 0.65
CA LYS A 191 -33.96 40.08 0.46
C LYS A 191 -33.33 38.91 -0.28
N TYR A 192 -32.39 39.22 -1.16
CA TYR A 192 -31.58 38.25 -1.85
C TYR A 192 -30.22 38.81 -2.24
N GLY A 193 -29.26 37.95 -2.55
CA GLY A 193 -27.96 38.40 -2.98
C GLY A 193 -27.24 37.29 -3.76
N TRP A 194 -26.21 37.69 -4.49
CA TRP A 194 -25.37 36.79 -5.26
C TRP A 194 -23.94 37.32 -5.33
N ALA A 195 -22.96 36.39 -5.39
CA ALA A 195 -21.59 36.76 -5.69
C ALA A 195 -21.43 37.12 -7.17
N ASN A 196 -20.58 38.09 -7.46
CA ASN A 196 -20.26 38.47 -8.83
C ASN A 196 -19.50 37.34 -9.50
N ALA A 197 -19.91 36.93 -10.71
CA ALA A 197 -19.31 35.82 -11.42
C ALA A 197 -17.86 36.05 -11.89
N GLU A 198 -17.45 37.32 -12.07
CA GLU A 198 -16.08 37.68 -12.47
C GLU A 198 -15.21 38.10 -11.28
N HIS A 199 -15.86 38.56 -10.22
CA HIS A 199 -15.28 39.04 -8.97
C HIS A 199 -15.99 38.39 -7.78
N PRO A 200 -15.70 37.08 -7.48
CA PRO A 200 -16.43 36.34 -6.45
C PRO A 200 -16.29 36.93 -5.04
N GLU A 201 -15.30 37.80 -4.83
CA GLU A 201 -15.16 38.60 -3.61
C GLU A 201 -16.22 39.70 -3.46
N LEU A 202 -16.87 40.11 -4.57
CA LEU A 202 -17.93 41.11 -4.55
C LEU A 202 -19.30 40.43 -4.51
N ILE A 203 -20.09 40.78 -3.50
CA ILE A 203 -21.44 40.26 -3.29
C ILE A 203 -22.43 41.40 -3.45
N GLN A 204 -23.38 41.23 -4.35
CA GLN A 204 -24.48 42.17 -4.50
C GLN A 204 -25.67 41.74 -3.67
N TRP A 205 -26.23 42.64 -2.93
CA TRP A 205 -27.45 42.46 -2.15
C TRP A 205 -28.56 43.35 -2.69
N VAL A 206 -29.77 42.83 -2.72
CA VAL A 206 -31.00 43.54 -3.10
C VAL A 206 -32.05 43.30 -2.04
N VAL A 207 -32.71 44.35 -1.65
CA VAL A 207 -33.83 44.33 -0.70
C VAL A 207 -35.05 44.92 -1.36
N ARG A 208 -36.14 44.23 -1.32
CA ARG A 208 -37.47 44.67 -1.71
C ARG A 208 -38.25 44.99 -0.43
N VAL A 209 -38.67 46.22 -0.27
CA VAL A 209 -39.41 46.71 0.90
C VAL A 209 -40.80 47.10 0.48
N ASN A 210 -41.80 46.64 1.23
CA ASN A 210 -43.21 47.04 1.12
C ASN A 210 -43.81 46.83 -0.27
N TYR A 211 -43.63 45.63 -0.86
CA TYR A 211 -44.33 45.27 -2.11
C TYR A 211 -45.84 45.33 -1.98
N SER A 212 -46.38 45.00 -0.81
CA SER A 212 -47.79 45.05 -0.43
C SER A 212 -48.36 46.47 -0.33
N LYS A 213 -47.53 47.53 -0.46
CA LYS A 213 -47.92 48.95 -0.40
C LYS A 213 -48.74 49.35 0.85
N GLN A 214 -48.37 48.74 1.99
CA GLN A 214 -48.94 49.11 3.29
C GLN A 214 -48.54 50.54 3.66
N ASN A 215 -49.40 51.21 4.45
CA ASN A 215 -49.05 52.51 5.05
C ASN A 215 -48.24 52.24 6.34
N ILE A 216 -46.91 52.38 6.26
CA ILE A 216 -46.00 52.16 7.39
C ILE A 216 -45.47 53.53 7.84
N GLN A 217 -45.77 53.89 9.07
CA GLN A 217 -45.33 55.18 9.64
C GLN A 217 -43.92 55.02 10.23
N ASN A 218 -43.06 56.04 9.94
CA ASN A 218 -41.67 56.07 10.40
C ASN A 218 -40.96 54.74 10.11
N ALA A 219 -41.08 54.27 8.87
CA ALA A 219 -40.46 53.02 8.42
C ALA A 219 -38.93 53.11 8.43
N VAL A 220 -38.28 52.15 9.02
CA VAL A 220 -36.82 52.03 9.03
C VAL A 220 -36.44 50.63 8.60
N TYR A 221 -35.59 50.53 7.57
CA TYR A 221 -34.88 49.30 7.22
C TYR A 221 -33.51 49.28 7.89
N GLU A 222 -33.15 48.18 8.53
CA GLU A 222 -31.83 47.92 9.11
C GLU A 222 -31.23 46.66 8.54
N ASP A 223 -29.96 46.77 8.16
CA ASP A 223 -29.17 45.71 7.58
C ASP A 223 -28.07 45.22 8.54
N PHE A 224 -27.91 43.92 8.67
CA PHE A 224 -26.90 43.28 9.52
C PHE A 224 -26.01 42.44 8.62
N ILE A 225 -24.78 42.94 8.40
CA ILE A 225 -23.83 42.28 7.50
C ILE A 225 -23.35 40.99 8.15
N GLY A 226 -23.50 39.89 7.44
CA GLY A 226 -23.05 38.56 7.89
C GLY A 226 -21.53 38.43 8.01
N PRO A 227 -21.03 37.34 8.57
CA PRO A 227 -19.62 37.13 8.81
C PRO A 227 -18.81 37.14 7.50
N LYS A 228 -17.52 37.48 7.63
CA LYS A 228 -16.54 37.53 6.53
C LYS A 228 -16.90 38.49 5.40
N GLN A 229 -17.64 39.52 5.68
CA GLN A 229 -18.03 40.56 4.72
C GLN A 229 -17.81 41.95 5.28
N VAL A 230 -17.52 42.88 4.39
CA VAL A 230 -17.48 44.33 4.69
C VAL A 230 -18.34 45.05 3.68
N VAL A 231 -19.28 45.88 4.15
CA VAL A 231 -20.14 46.66 3.27
C VAL A 231 -19.36 47.81 2.62
N ASP A 232 -19.55 47.97 1.30
CA ASP A 232 -19.17 49.21 0.64
C ASP A 232 -20.32 50.25 0.85
N PHE A 233 -20.16 51.07 1.88
CA PHE A 233 -21.17 52.04 2.28
C PHE A 233 -21.52 53.03 1.16
N ASN A 234 -20.59 53.35 0.26
CA ASN A 234 -20.81 54.22 -0.86
C ASN A 234 -21.65 53.59 -1.98
N SER A 235 -21.76 52.27 -1.97
CA SER A 235 -22.55 51.53 -2.95
C SER A 235 -24.03 51.46 -2.61
N ILE A 236 -24.42 51.83 -1.39
CA ILE A 236 -25.81 51.75 -0.94
C ILE A 236 -26.67 52.73 -1.72
N LYS A 237 -27.68 52.21 -2.42
CA LYS A 237 -28.69 52.97 -3.15
C LYS A 237 -30.06 52.50 -2.73
N ALA A 238 -30.96 53.44 -2.48
CA ALA A 238 -32.34 53.18 -2.17
C ALA A 238 -33.25 54.08 -3.02
N PHE A 239 -34.26 53.49 -3.65
CA PHE A 239 -35.20 54.21 -4.51
C PHE A 239 -36.63 53.79 -4.15
N HIS A 240 -37.49 54.79 -3.97
CA HIS A 240 -38.93 54.59 -4.02
C HIS A 240 -39.34 54.17 -5.43
N GLY A 241 -40.40 53.40 -5.58
CA GLY A 241 -40.84 52.97 -6.90
C GLY A 241 -41.84 51.82 -6.84
N GLU A 242 -41.92 51.09 -7.92
CA GLU A 242 -42.85 49.98 -8.06
C GLU A 242 -42.15 48.72 -8.60
N PHE A 243 -42.48 47.59 -8.04
CA PHE A 243 -42.15 46.28 -8.58
C PHE A 243 -43.36 45.73 -9.35
N ASP A 244 -43.11 45.15 -10.53
CA ASP A 244 -44.09 44.31 -11.19
C ASP A 244 -44.08 42.87 -10.64
N PRO A 245 -45.03 42.02 -11.02
CA PRO A 245 -45.06 40.64 -10.56
C PRO A 245 -43.82 39.78 -10.95
N ASP A 246 -43.06 40.24 -11.96
CA ASP A 246 -41.84 39.58 -12.44
C ASP A 246 -40.56 40.16 -11.82
N ASP A 247 -40.70 40.91 -10.70
CA ASP A 247 -39.59 41.55 -9.95
C ASP A 247 -38.83 42.64 -10.74
N ASN A 248 -39.41 43.17 -11.84
CA ASN A 248 -38.83 44.34 -12.49
C ASN A 248 -39.19 45.60 -11.71
N PHE A 249 -38.19 46.40 -11.41
CA PHE A 249 -38.35 47.62 -10.62
C PHE A 249 -38.36 48.85 -11.51
N THR A 250 -39.42 49.65 -11.38
CA THR A 250 -39.49 50.98 -11.98
C THR A 250 -39.13 52.03 -10.93
N PRO A 251 -37.94 52.67 -11.01
CA PRO A 251 -37.49 53.63 -10.01
C PRO A 251 -38.23 54.94 -10.08
N GLY A 252 -38.56 55.46 -8.92
CA GLY A 252 -39.06 56.80 -8.67
C GLY A 252 -38.02 57.69 -8.01
N ALA A 253 -38.36 58.31 -6.87
CA ALA A 253 -37.47 59.23 -6.12
C ALA A 253 -36.35 58.43 -5.40
N GLU A 254 -35.11 58.90 -5.47
CA GLU A 254 -34.00 58.36 -4.67
C GLU A 254 -34.19 58.82 -3.19
N VAL A 255 -33.98 57.85 -2.28
CA VAL A 255 -33.90 58.13 -0.83
C VAL A 255 -32.59 58.88 -0.59
N PRO A 256 -32.65 60.07 0.05
CA PRO A 256 -31.46 60.91 0.22
C PRO A 256 -30.39 60.22 1.05
N SER A 257 -29.14 60.39 0.68
CA SER A 257 -28.00 59.74 1.39
C SER A 257 -27.93 60.14 2.88
N SER A 258 -28.50 61.25 3.28
CA SER A 258 -28.62 61.66 4.69
C SER A 258 -29.56 60.78 5.51
N ALA A 259 -30.43 60.01 4.86
CA ALA A 259 -31.31 59.04 5.49
C ALA A 259 -30.63 57.67 5.68
N ILE A 260 -29.40 57.47 5.14
CA ILE A 260 -28.63 56.24 5.25
C ILE A 260 -27.54 56.43 6.32
N THR A 261 -27.57 55.65 7.37
CA THR A 261 -26.65 55.75 8.52
C THR A 261 -25.91 54.43 8.73
N GLN A 262 -24.60 54.50 8.87
CA GLN A 262 -23.79 53.36 9.22
C GLN A 262 -24.02 52.98 10.69
N THR A 263 -24.10 51.65 10.97
CA THR A 263 -24.16 51.10 12.32
C THR A 263 -22.91 50.24 12.60
N THR A 264 -22.80 49.68 13.79
CA THR A 264 -21.71 48.78 14.15
C THR A 264 -21.79 47.44 13.41
N GLU A 265 -22.98 47.00 13.00
CA GLU A 265 -23.24 45.70 12.38
C GLU A 265 -23.63 45.82 10.89
N GLY A 266 -23.81 47.04 10.36
CA GLY A 266 -24.22 47.24 8.98
C GLY A 266 -24.68 48.68 8.74
N PHE A 267 -25.95 48.88 8.38
CA PHE A 267 -26.51 50.23 8.13
C PHE A 267 -28.02 50.28 8.36
N LYS A 268 -28.53 51.49 8.47
CA LYS A 268 -29.97 51.81 8.52
C LYS A 268 -30.35 52.73 7.39
N VAL A 269 -31.58 52.59 6.89
CA VAL A 269 -32.22 53.49 5.94
C VAL A 269 -33.53 53.99 6.56
N ASP A 270 -33.59 55.26 6.83
CA ASP A 270 -34.84 55.93 7.26
C ASP A 270 -35.71 56.16 6.02
N LEU A 271 -36.82 55.45 5.92
CA LEU A 271 -37.76 55.50 4.80
C LEU A 271 -38.95 56.44 5.06
N GLY A 272 -39.03 57.02 6.27
CA GLY A 272 -40.14 57.88 6.65
C GLY A 272 -41.50 57.19 6.59
N ASN A 273 -42.54 57.92 6.19
CA ASN A 273 -43.87 57.36 6.00
C ASN A 273 -43.95 56.68 4.61
N LEU A 274 -44.00 55.35 4.60
CA LEU A 274 -43.93 54.52 3.43
C LEU A 274 -45.34 54.09 2.98
N THR A 275 -45.69 54.36 1.73
CA THR A 275 -46.95 53.93 1.08
C THR A 275 -46.74 53.28 -0.29
N ASP A 276 -45.51 53.24 -0.74
CA ASP A 276 -45.03 52.64 -1.98
C ASP A 276 -43.96 51.59 -1.70
N SER A 277 -43.41 50.99 -2.73
CA SER A 277 -42.30 50.04 -2.58
C SER A 277 -40.96 50.80 -2.58
N VAL A 278 -39.96 50.19 -1.92
CA VAL A 278 -38.58 50.69 -1.98
C VAL A 278 -37.66 49.52 -2.39
N LYS A 279 -36.75 49.80 -3.33
CA LYS A 279 -35.62 48.94 -3.65
C LYS A 279 -34.36 49.48 -3.02
N ILE A 280 -33.68 48.67 -2.20
CA ILE A 280 -32.35 48.94 -1.67
C ILE A 280 -31.37 48.01 -2.35
N SER A 281 -30.24 48.51 -2.83
CA SER A 281 -29.18 47.69 -3.40
C SER A 281 -27.82 48.17 -2.94
N TYR A 282 -26.90 47.28 -2.71
CA TYR A 282 -25.55 47.60 -2.25
C TYR A 282 -24.60 46.40 -2.48
N TYR A 283 -23.31 46.64 -2.30
CA TYR A 283 -22.28 45.64 -2.37
C TYR A 283 -21.61 45.42 -1.02
N THR A 284 -21.23 44.15 -0.78
CA THR A 284 -20.25 43.79 0.24
C THR A 284 -19.04 43.16 -0.43
N THR A 285 -17.87 43.31 0.20
CA THR A 285 -16.65 42.61 -0.21
C THR A 285 -16.36 41.54 0.81
N SER A 286 -16.13 40.29 0.35
CA SER A 286 -15.73 39.22 1.24
C SER A 286 -14.31 39.43 1.73
N THR A 287 -14.03 39.05 3.00
CA THR A 287 -12.70 39.16 3.61
C THR A 287 -11.85 37.90 3.37
N ASP A 288 -12.41 36.90 2.74
CA ASP A 288 -11.76 35.64 2.38
C ASP A 288 -11.61 35.41 0.86
N ASN A 289 -11.73 36.50 0.08
CA ASN A 289 -11.60 36.51 -1.38
C ASN A 289 -12.56 35.55 -2.09
N GLY A 290 -13.78 35.40 -1.58
CA GLY A 290 -14.77 34.51 -2.18
C GLY A 290 -14.59 33.04 -1.84
N ALA A 291 -13.78 32.70 -0.86
CA ALA A 291 -13.48 31.29 -0.51
C ALA A 291 -14.61 30.59 0.26
N SER A 292 -15.53 31.34 0.86
CA SER A 292 -16.70 30.73 1.52
C SER A 292 -17.72 30.26 0.49
N PRO A 293 -18.36 29.08 0.72
CA PRO A 293 -19.33 28.53 -0.21
C PRO A 293 -20.56 29.44 -0.37
N ASN A 294 -20.95 30.15 0.67
CA ASN A 294 -21.99 31.16 0.64
C ASN A 294 -21.72 32.25 1.68
N TYR A 295 -22.50 33.34 1.60
CA TYR A 295 -22.44 34.47 2.51
C TYR A 295 -23.85 34.78 2.99
N THR A 296 -24.04 34.88 4.31
CA THR A 296 -25.35 35.22 4.90
C THR A 296 -25.48 36.71 5.12
N ASN A 297 -26.72 37.19 5.14
CA ASN A 297 -27.03 38.55 5.46
C ASN A 297 -28.45 38.65 6.02
N LYS A 298 -28.66 39.55 7.00
CA LYS A 298 -29.95 39.72 7.65
C LYS A 298 -30.48 41.14 7.42
N GLY A 299 -31.77 41.26 7.21
CA GLY A 299 -32.48 42.55 7.12
C GLY A 299 -33.66 42.61 8.07
N GLN A 300 -34.01 43.82 8.50
CA GLN A 300 -35.12 44.07 9.38
C GLN A 300 -35.87 45.30 8.92
N LEU A 301 -37.21 45.23 8.91
CA LEU A 301 -38.10 46.37 8.66
C LEU A 301 -38.94 46.62 9.92
N THR A 302 -38.96 47.91 10.36
CA THR A 302 -39.75 48.38 11.52
C THR A 302 -40.56 49.61 11.13
N GLY A 303 -41.58 49.96 11.93
CA GLY A 303 -42.39 51.16 11.81
C GLY A 303 -43.32 51.29 13.01
N ASP A 304 -43.83 52.49 13.29
CA ASP A 304 -44.64 52.75 14.50
C ASP A 304 -45.95 51.97 14.53
N ASN A 305 -46.55 51.73 13.37
CA ASN A 305 -47.82 51.00 13.21
C ASN A 305 -47.63 49.65 12.50
N PHE A 306 -46.39 49.13 12.48
CA PHE A 306 -46.03 47.97 11.69
C PHE A 306 -45.40 46.88 12.57
N ILE A 307 -45.81 45.64 12.37
CA ILE A 307 -45.18 44.50 13.05
C ILE A 307 -43.82 44.24 12.41
N LYS A 308 -42.78 44.32 13.22
CA LYS A 308 -41.41 44.06 12.78
C LYS A 308 -41.31 42.82 11.93
N GLN A 309 -40.69 42.95 10.76
CA GLN A 309 -40.33 41.82 9.87
C GLN A 309 -38.83 41.66 9.89
N GLU A 310 -38.36 40.43 9.90
CA GLU A 310 -36.95 40.07 9.79
C GLU A 310 -36.78 39.00 8.70
N ILE A 311 -35.69 39.09 7.97
CA ILE A 311 -35.32 38.12 6.97
C ILE A 311 -33.81 37.85 7.03
N GLU A 312 -33.41 36.59 7.03
CA GLU A 312 -32.02 36.17 6.90
C GLU A 312 -31.91 35.31 5.64
N VAL A 313 -30.92 35.61 4.83
CA VAL A 313 -30.73 34.95 3.53
C VAL A 313 -29.26 34.65 3.31
N ALA A 314 -28.99 33.69 2.45
CA ALA A 314 -27.65 33.37 1.97
C ALA A 314 -27.57 33.61 0.46
N THR A 315 -26.37 33.89 -0.03
CA THR A 315 -26.10 33.82 -1.47
C THR A 315 -26.23 32.36 -1.93
N PRO A 316 -26.51 32.10 -3.21
CA PRO A 316 -26.43 30.77 -3.77
C PRO A 316 -25.08 30.10 -3.42
N THR A 317 -25.12 28.83 -3.09
CA THR A 317 -23.91 28.08 -2.75
C THR A 317 -23.06 27.90 -4.00
N SER A 318 -21.76 28.12 -3.87
CA SER A 318 -20.77 27.93 -4.93
C SER A 318 -19.61 27.10 -4.43
N GLY A 319 -18.81 26.62 -5.35
CA GLY A 319 -17.62 25.85 -5.03
C GLY A 319 -17.70 24.41 -5.47
N GLY A 320 -16.74 23.66 -5.04
CA GLY A 320 -16.63 22.23 -5.32
C GLY A 320 -15.59 21.60 -4.42
N GLY A 321 -15.57 20.31 -4.42
CA GLY A 321 -14.62 19.52 -3.64
C GLY A 321 -14.61 18.09 -4.10
N GLY A 322 -13.79 17.30 -3.45
CA GLY A 322 -13.71 15.88 -3.74
C GLY A 322 -12.63 15.22 -2.91
N GLY A 323 -12.62 13.91 -2.95
CA GLY A 323 -11.62 13.10 -2.30
C GLY A 323 -11.34 11.85 -3.13
N GLY A 324 -10.29 11.16 -2.75
CA GLY A 324 -9.96 9.86 -3.32
C GLY A 324 -9.20 9.03 -2.31
N GLU A 325 -9.39 7.73 -2.37
CA GLU A 325 -8.73 6.77 -1.51
C GLU A 325 -8.07 5.70 -2.38
N GLY A 326 -7.11 4.99 -1.79
CA GLY A 326 -6.44 3.86 -2.42
C GLY A 326 -5.91 2.89 -1.38
N THR A 327 -5.63 1.67 -1.79
CA THR A 327 -5.15 0.63 -0.90
C THR A 327 -3.85 0.03 -1.39
N THR A 328 -3.04 -0.46 -0.45
CA THR A 328 -1.84 -1.25 -0.70
C THR A 328 -1.81 -2.45 0.24
N GLY A 329 -0.96 -3.42 -0.06
CA GLY A 329 -0.73 -4.54 0.82
C GLY A 329 0.72 -4.64 1.27
N SER A 330 1.00 -5.66 2.07
CA SER A 330 2.32 -5.96 2.61
C SER A 330 2.58 -7.46 2.70
N VAL A 331 3.83 -7.85 2.72
CA VAL A 331 4.26 -9.23 2.96
C VAL A 331 5.43 -9.26 3.93
N GLU A 332 5.40 -10.20 4.87
CA GLU A 332 6.54 -10.55 5.71
C GLU A 332 7.00 -11.97 5.37
N LEU A 333 8.22 -12.12 4.91
CA LEU A 333 8.87 -13.40 4.73
C LEU A 333 9.68 -13.75 5.97
N THR A 334 9.52 -14.98 6.48
CA THR A 334 10.39 -15.57 7.50
C THR A 334 11.33 -16.57 6.81
N LYS A 335 12.64 -16.33 6.91
CA LYS A 335 13.71 -17.14 6.36
C LYS A 335 14.36 -17.96 7.45
N THR A 336 14.36 -19.29 7.31
CA THR A 336 14.93 -20.21 8.28
C THR A 336 15.82 -21.25 7.61
N ASP A 337 16.58 -21.99 8.43
CA ASP A 337 17.20 -23.24 7.99
C ASP A 337 16.15 -24.36 7.95
N ASP A 338 16.53 -25.49 7.34
CA ASP A 338 15.72 -26.71 7.21
C ASP A 338 15.82 -27.65 8.43
N SER A 339 16.51 -27.22 9.52
CA SER A 339 16.60 -27.99 10.76
C SER A 339 15.25 -28.03 11.51
N SER A 340 15.14 -28.94 12.45
CA SER A 340 13.96 -29.04 13.32
C SER A 340 13.75 -27.83 14.21
N GLN A 341 14.79 -27.05 14.50
CA GLN A 341 14.76 -25.84 15.28
C GLN A 341 14.32 -24.62 14.48
N LYS A 342 14.36 -24.69 13.13
CA LYS A 342 14.02 -23.58 12.23
C LYS A 342 14.74 -22.29 12.61
N ASN A 343 16.07 -22.36 12.72
CA ASN A 343 16.88 -21.21 13.09
C ASN A 343 16.73 -20.09 12.05
N PRO A 344 16.55 -18.82 12.49
CA PRO A 344 16.40 -17.71 11.57
C PRO A 344 17.69 -17.44 10.80
N LEU A 345 17.55 -17.06 9.54
CA LEU A 345 18.68 -16.81 8.64
C LEU A 345 18.76 -15.34 8.21
N GLU A 346 19.75 -14.64 8.75
CA GLU A 346 20.10 -13.27 8.37
C GLU A 346 20.83 -13.23 7.03
N GLY A 347 20.60 -12.16 6.27
CA GLY A 347 21.41 -11.80 5.10
C GLY A 347 21.07 -12.54 3.81
N ALA A 348 19.98 -13.30 3.76
CA ALA A 348 19.44 -13.79 2.49
C ALA A 348 18.97 -12.59 1.64
N GLU A 349 19.40 -12.53 0.37
CA GLU A 349 19.03 -11.44 -0.54
C GLU A 349 17.99 -11.92 -1.55
N PHE A 350 16.99 -11.07 -1.78
CA PHE A 350 15.86 -11.36 -2.67
C PHE A 350 15.65 -10.26 -3.71
N LYS A 351 14.97 -10.62 -4.77
CA LYS A 351 14.29 -9.70 -5.69
C LYS A 351 12.79 -9.99 -5.71
N LEU A 352 11.99 -8.94 -5.89
CA LEU A 352 10.55 -9.02 -6.09
C LEU A 352 10.23 -8.83 -7.56
N VAL A 353 9.41 -9.72 -8.11
CA VAL A 353 8.93 -9.68 -9.51
C VAL A 353 7.41 -9.67 -9.49
N ASN A 354 6.77 -8.85 -10.31
CA ASN A 354 5.30 -8.79 -10.42
C ASN A 354 4.74 -9.82 -11.41
N GLY A 355 3.41 -9.92 -11.51
CA GLY A 355 2.72 -10.85 -12.40
C GLY A 355 3.04 -10.67 -13.89
N ALA A 356 3.46 -9.48 -14.31
CA ALA A 356 3.94 -9.21 -15.67
C ALA A 356 5.40 -9.65 -15.92
N GLY A 357 6.08 -10.23 -14.92
CA GLY A 357 7.48 -10.63 -14.99
C GLY A 357 8.48 -9.48 -14.84
N THR A 358 8.01 -8.29 -14.45
CA THR A 358 8.87 -7.13 -14.24
C THR A 358 9.45 -7.14 -12.82
N THR A 359 10.76 -6.90 -12.71
CA THR A 359 11.39 -6.73 -11.40
C THR A 359 10.98 -5.39 -10.78
N VAL A 360 10.29 -5.48 -9.64
CA VAL A 360 9.77 -4.32 -8.88
C VAL A 360 10.82 -3.80 -7.90
N GLN A 361 11.50 -4.72 -7.19
CA GLN A 361 12.51 -4.38 -6.19
C GLN A 361 13.66 -5.38 -6.21
N THR A 362 14.86 -4.91 -5.85
CA THR A 362 16.07 -5.75 -5.72
C THR A 362 16.81 -5.41 -4.43
N GLY A 363 17.73 -6.30 -4.02
CA GLY A 363 18.55 -6.06 -2.84
C GLY A 363 17.78 -6.14 -1.52
N LEU A 364 16.60 -6.74 -1.55
CA LEU A 364 15.79 -7.03 -0.36
C LEU A 364 16.53 -8.03 0.52
N LYS A 365 16.66 -7.77 1.82
CA LYS A 365 17.53 -8.57 2.69
C LYS A 365 16.84 -8.94 3.99
N THR A 366 17.02 -10.21 4.45
CA THR A 366 16.53 -10.64 5.75
C THR A 366 17.40 -10.07 6.89
N ASN A 367 16.73 -9.67 7.98
CA ASN A 367 17.37 -9.17 9.19
C ASN A 367 17.86 -10.32 10.09
N ILE A 368 18.37 -9.98 11.29
CA ILE A 368 18.89 -10.94 12.27
C ILE A 368 17.84 -11.96 12.74
N ASP A 369 16.56 -11.61 12.71
CA ASP A 369 15.45 -12.51 13.05
C ASP A 369 14.99 -13.33 11.85
N GLY A 370 15.72 -13.29 10.73
CA GLY A 370 15.36 -13.96 9.48
C GLY A 370 14.16 -13.33 8.76
N LYS A 371 13.75 -12.10 9.13
CA LYS A 371 12.56 -11.45 8.59
C LYS A 371 12.89 -10.45 7.49
N LEU A 372 12.04 -10.45 6.45
CA LEU A 372 12.01 -9.47 5.38
C LEU A 372 10.58 -8.96 5.22
N THR A 373 10.35 -7.65 5.45
CA THR A 373 9.05 -7.01 5.26
C THR A 373 9.07 -6.13 4.02
N ILE A 374 8.05 -6.25 3.17
CA ILE A 374 7.83 -5.43 1.99
C ILE A 374 6.44 -4.82 2.11
N SER A 375 6.36 -3.49 2.11
CA SER A 375 5.11 -2.73 2.26
C SER A 375 4.79 -1.95 0.98
N ASN A 376 3.60 -1.37 0.93
CA ASN A 376 3.10 -0.54 -0.17
C ASN A 376 3.09 -1.29 -1.52
N LEU A 377 2.68 -2.55 -1.48
CA LEU A 377 2.50 -3.36 -2.67
C LEU A 377 1.11 -3.11 -3.28
N LYS A 378 1.06 -2.80 -4.56
CA LYS A 378 -0.20 -2.79 -5.32
C LYS A 378 -0.81 -4.19 -5.35
N TYR A 379 -2.10 -4.27 -5.67
CA TYR A 379 -2.77 -5.53 -5.93
C TYR A 379 -2.22 -6.15 -7.22
N ASP A 380 -1.55 -7.28 -7.07
CA ASP A 380 -0.94 -8.05 -8.15
C ASP A 380 -0.51 -9.42 -7.61
N THR A 381 -0.14 -10.31 -8.50
CA THR A 381 0.58 -11.54 -8.15
C THR A 381 2.08 -11.26 -8.20
N TYR A 382 2.79 -11.72 -7.19
CA TYR A 382 4.22 -11.49 -7.04
C TYR A 382 4.99 -12.79 -6.89
N GLN A 383 6.26 -12.73 -7.22
CA GLN A 383 7.25 -13.76 -6.98
C GLN A 383 8.42 -13.16 -6.20
N LEU A 384 8.72 -13.72 -5.04
CA LEU A 384 9.91 -13.41 -4.26
C LEU A 384 10.98 -14.46 -4.54
N ILE A 385 12.07 -14.07 -5.17
CA ILE A 385 13.13 -14.95 -5.67
C ILE A 385 14.42 -14.67 -4.92
N GLU A 386 14.97 -15.69 -4.27
CA GLU A 386 16.27 -15.57 -3.60
C GLU A 386 17.38 -15.41 -4.64
N THR A 387 18.19 -14.37 -4.49
CA THR A 387 19.32 -14.06 -5.39
C THR A 387 20.66 -14.37 -4.78
N LYS A 388 20.70 -14.48 -3.42
CA LYS A 388 21.89 -14.87 -2.67
C LYS A 388 21.48 -15.48 -1.34
N ALA A 389 21.97 -16.71 -1.10
CA ALA A 389 21.77 -17.39 0.17
C ALA A 389 22.62 -16.77 1.31
N PRO A 390 22.23 -16.95 2.57
CA PRO A 390 23.08 -16.66 3.71
C PRO A 390 24.38 -17.46 3.66
N GLN A 391 25.40 -16.95 4.32
CA GLN A 391 26.70 -17.62 4.36
C GLN A 391 26.58 -19.03 4.99
N GLY A 392 27.08 -20.06 4.31
CA GLY A 392 27.03 -21.45 4.77
C GLY A 392 25.76 -22.21 4.35
N TYR A 393 24.92 -21.60 3.53
CA TYR A 393 23.68 -22.21 3.04
C TYR A 393 23.65 -22.32 1.50
N VAL A 394 22.88 -23.27 1.01
CA VAL A 394 22.67 -23.50 -0.43
C VAL A 394 21.62 -22.52 -0.94
N LEU A 395 21.90 -21.83 -2.05
CA LEU A 395 20.92 -20.96 -2.71
C LEU A 395 19.73 -21.79 -3.22
N ASP A 396 18.53 -21.35 -2.84
CA ASP A 396 17.28 -21.85 -3.43
C ASP A 396 16.59 -20.69 -4.20
N ALA A 397 16.82 -20.63 -5.48
CA ALA A 397 16.24 -19.64 -6.38
C ALA A 397 14.78 -19.95 -6.80
N SER A 398 14.14 -20.99 -6.25
CA SER A 398 12.73 -21.26 -6.52
C SER A 398 11.86 -20.09 -6.01
N PRO A 399 10.91 -19.58 -6.82
CA PRO A 399 10.07 -18.45 -6.41
C PRO A 399 9.12 -18.82 -5.26
N VAL A 400 8.91 -17.89 -4.33
CA VAL A 400 7.75 -17.90 -3.44
C VAL A 400 6.70 -17.01 -4.07
N GLU A 401 5.61 -17.60 -4.55
CA GLU A 401 4.51 -16.89 -5.19
C GLU A 401 3.47 -16.45 -4.16
N PHE A 402 2.92 -15.24 -4.32
CA PHE A 402 1.84 -14.72 -3.49
C PHE A 402 1.04 -13.67 -4.25
N THR A 403 -0.20 -13.44 -3.82
CA THR A 403 -1.09 -12.43 -4.41
C THR A 403 -1.53 -11.45 -3.33
N ILE A 404 -1.43 -10.17 -3.62
CA ILE A 404 -2.01 -9.09 -2.84
C ILE A 404 -3.33 -8.70 -3.49
N ASP A 405 -4.43 -8.80 -2.74
CA ASP A 405 -5.79 -8.45 -3.14
C ASP A 405 -6.61 -8.03 -1.90
N ASP A 406 -7.92 -7.80 -2.05
CA ASP A 406 -8.80 -7.39 -0.95
C ASP A 406 -8.84 -8.38 0.22
N ALA A 407 -8.71 -9.67 -0.07
CA ALA A 407 -8.72 -10.73 0.94
C ALA A 407 -7.33 -10.94 1.58
N HIS A 408 -6.26 -10.51 0.90
CA HIS A 408 -4.88 -10.80 1.22
C HIS A 408 -4.01 -9.54 1.24
N GLN A 409 -4.39 -8.55 2.06
CA GLN A 409 -3.64 -7.28 2.19
C GLN A 409 -2.38 -7.40 3.05
N SER A 410 -2.31 -8.39 3.94
CA SER A 410 -1.14 -8.68 4.78
C SER A 410 -0.86 -10.17 4.78
N LEU A 411 0.29 -10.56 4.26
CA LEU A 411 0.67 -11.96 4.10
C LEU A 411 1.93 -12.30 4.90
N PHE A 412 1.96 -13.54 5.40
CA PHE A 412 3.12 -14.13 6.04
C PHE A 412 3.58 -15.33 5.23
N LEU A 413 4.82 -15.28 4.78
CA LEU A 413 5.46 -16.31 3.96
C LEU A 413 6.62 -16.94 4.71
N SER A 414 7.02 -18.13 4.30
CA SER A 414 8.23 -18.79 4.79
C SER A 414 9.05 -19.36 3.65
N LYS A 415 10.37 -19.36 3.82
CA LYS A 415 11.31 -20.03 2.91
C LYS A 415 12.50 -20.56 3.68
N GLU A 416 12.92 -21.77 3.35
CA GLU A 416 14.02 -22.45 4.01
C GLU A 416 15.26 -22.50 3.11
N ASN A 417 16.45 -22.58 3.70
CA ASN A 417 17.66 -23.01 3.01
C ASN A 417 18.29 -24.20 3.74
N SER A 418 18.84 -25.11 2.98
CA SER A 418 19.65 -26.21 3.50
C SER A 418 21.07 -25.74 3.74
N ALA A 419 21.64 -26.14 4.88
CA ALA A 419 23.03 -25.84 5.17
C ALA A 419 23.96 -26.57 4.19
N ILE A 420 25.03 -25.90 3.77
CA ILE A 420 26.12 -26.53 3.03
C ILE A 420 26.83 -27.47 3.98
N LYS A 421 26.98 -28.75 3.59
CA LYS A 421 27.64 -29.80 4.38
C LYS A 421 28.90 -30.27 3.70
N GLY A 422 29.88 -30.62 4.51
CA GLY A 422 31.15 -31.17 4.05
C GLY A 422 31.46 -32.52 4.65
N SER A 423 32.65 -33.03 4.36
CA SER A 423 33.16 -34.31 4.85
C SER A 423 34.63 -34.21 5.24
N VAL A 424 35.05 -35.11 6.12
CA VAL A 424 36.44 -35.33 6.45
C VAL A 424 36.81 -36.78 6.30
N SER A 425 37.98 -37.07 5.72
CA SER A 425 38.58 -38.38 5.66
C SER A 425 39.86 -38.40 6.49
N LEU A 426 39.94 -39.28 7.50
CA LEU A 426 41.15 -39.50 8.28
C LEU A 426 41.87 -40.74 7.74
N GLU A 427 43.16 -40.60 7.44
CA GLU A 427 44.06 -41.68 7.10
C GLU A 427 44.93 -42.02 8.33
N LYS A 428 44.80 -43.23 8.82
CA LYS A 428 45.58 -43.77 9.95
C LYS A 428 46.78 -44.53 9.44
N VAL A 429 47.98 -44.10 9.83
CA VAL A 429 49.24 -44.68 9.32
C VAL A 429 50.20 -45.05 10.43
N ASP A 430 51.11 -45.99 10.11
CA ASP A 430 52.28 -46.31 10.90
C ASP A 430 53.33 -45.21 10.77
N HIS A 431 53.88 -44.72 11.88
CA HIS A 431 54.81 -43.60 11.93
C HIS A 431 56.06 -43.84 11.06
N ASP A 432 56.64 -45.03 11.09
CA ASP A 432 57.91 -45.31 10.44
C ASP A 432 57.76 -45.75 8.99
N THR A 433 56.71 -46.53 8.68
CA THR A 433 56.53 -47.15 7.38
C THR A 433 55.47 -46.52 6.51
N GLN A 434 54.67 -45.60 7.08
CA GLN A 434 53.53 -44.95 6.46
C GLN A 434 52.46 -45.92 5.93
N LYS A 435 52.46 -47.17 6.41
CA LYS A 435 51.43 -48.18 6.07
C LYS A 435 50.13 -47.85 6.75
N LEU A 436 49.03 -48.00 6.02
CA LEU A 436 47.66 -47.77 6.52
C LEU A 436 47.32 -48.76 7.64
N LEU A 437 46.66 -48.26 8.71
CA LEU A 437 46.34 -49.01 9.92
C LEU A 437 44.83 -49.08 10.12
N ALA A 438 44.31 -50.33 10.10
CA ALA A 438 42.91 -50.61 10.40
C ALA A 438 42.64 -50.65 11.92
N ASP A 439 41.35 -50.62 12.26
CA ASP A 439 40.84 -50.89 13.61
C ASP A 439 41.25 -49.86 14.69
N ALA A 440 41.72 -48.67 14.32
CA ALA A 440 41.84 -47.56 15.24
C ALA A 440 40.45 -46.94 15.52
N GLU A 441 40.15 -46.64 16.77
CA GLU A 441 38.89 -46.06 17.18
C GLU A 441 39.09 -44.59 17.58
N PHE A 442 38.14 -43.73 17.15
CA PHE A 442 38.17 -42.29 17.35
C PHE A 442 36.84 -41.76 17.86
N GLU A 443 36.88 -40.62 18.46
CA GLU A 443 35.72 -39.72 18.58
C GLU A 443 35.96 -38.45 17.80
N LEU A 444 34.85 -37.90 17.27
CA LEU A 444 34.81 -36.56 16.66
C LEU A 444 34.33 -35.55 17.70
N GLN A 445 35.09 -34.49 17.85
CA GLN A 445 34.76 -33.39 18.76
C GLN A 445 34.66 -32.07 17.99
N ASP A 446 33.90 -31.10 18.54
CA ASP A 446 33.93 -29.72 18.09
C ASP A 446 35.22 -28.99 18.56
N LYS A 447 35.34 -27.69 18.20
CA LYS A 447 36.49 -26.87 18.57
C LYS A 447 36.70 -26.72 20.11
N ASP A 448 35.62 -26.88 20.87
CA ASP A 448 35.60 -26.70 22.35
C ASP A 448 35.82 -28.01 23.09
N GLY A 449 35.96 -29.12 22.36
CA GLY A 449 36.20 -30.45 22.89
C GLY A 449 34.94 -31.24 23.28
N ASN A 450 33.75 -30.75 22.86
CA ASN A 450 32.51 -31.50 23.07
C ASN A 450 32.42 -32.65 22.05
N THR A 451 32.12 -33.86 22.53
CA THR A 451 32.02 -35.04 21.69
C THR A 451 30.74 -35.01 20.86
N LEU A 452 30.89 -35.06 19.52
CA LEU A 452 29.81 -35.09 18.54
C LEU A 452 29.46 -36.50 18.10
N GLN A 453 30.49 -37.37 17.89
CA GLN A 453 30.33 -38.76 17.49
C GLN A 453 31.37 -39.63 18.17
N THR A 454 31.01 -40.88 18.52
CA THR A 454 31.87 -41.86 19.16
C THR A 454 31.94 -43.17 18.33
N ASN A 455 32.88 -44.03 18.70
CA ASN A 455 33.05 -45.37 18.07
C ASN A 455 33.32 -45.29 16.56
N LEU A 456 33.92 -44.22 16.09
CA LEU A 456 34.36 -44.07 14.72
C LEU A 456 35.60 -44.94 14.53
N LYS A 457 35.60 -45.82 13.50
CA LYS A 457 36.64 -46.82 13.34
C LYS A 457 37.26 -46.77 11.95
N THR A 458 38.59 -46.89 11.86
CA THR A 458 39.28 -47.03 10.58
C THR A 458 39.02 -48.39 9.96
N ASP A 459 38.72 -48.39 8.68
CA ASP A 459 38.45 -49.60 7.87
C ASP A 459 39.72 -50.41 7.59
N LYS A 460 39.58 -51.47 6.79
CA LYS A 460 40.71 -52.33 6.40
C LYS A 460 41.78 -51.61 5.59
N MET A 461 41.44 -50.44 5.01
CA MET A 461 42.34 -49.55 4.29
C MET A 461 42.86 -48.41 5.16
N GLY A 462 42.67 -48.48 6.47
CA GLY A 462 43.12 -47.45 7.42
C GLY A 462 42.42 -46.13 7.30
N LYS A 463 41.24 -46.09 6.68
CA LYS A 463 40.47 -44.89 6.44
C LYS A 463 39.22 -44.81 7.30
N LEU A 464 38.90 -43.58 7.76
CA LEU A 464 37.68 -43.22 8.45
C LEU A 464 37.12 -41.99 7.77
N THR A 465 35.85 -42.02 7.35
CA THR A 465 35.17 -40.86 6.73
C THR A 465 33.95 -40.47 7.54
N VAL A 466 33.81 -39.18 7.81
CA VAL A 466 32.62 -38.59 8.39
C VAL A 466 32.05 -37.56 7.40
N THR A 467 30.76 -37.70 7.10
CA THR A 467 30.00 -36.82 6.19
C THR A 467 29.03 -35.92 6.94
N ASP A 468 28.37 -35.04 6.22
CA ASP A 468 27.30 -34.17 6.74
C ASP A 468 27.74 -33.20 7.84
N LEU A 469 29.00 -32.82 7.85
CA LEU A 469 29.56 -31.83 8.77
C LEU A 469 29.23 -30.40 8.29
N LEU A 470 28.69 -29.60 9.16
CA LEU A 470 28.51 -28.17 8.90
C LEU A 470 29.89 -27.48 8.80
N PRO A 471 30.00 -26.33 8.12
CA PRO A 471 31.18 -25.49 8.20
C PRO A 471 31.54 -25.18 9.64
N GLY A 472 32.78 -25.50 10.05
CA GLY A 472 33.21 -25.36 11.44
C GLY A 472 34.60 -25.94 11.66
N GLU A 473 35.11 -25.80 12.88
CA GLU A 473 36.38 -26.37 13.33
C GLU A 473 36.10 -27.59 14.20
N TYR A 474 36.81 -28.66 13.92
CA TYR A 474 36.61 -29.97 14.50
C TYR A 474 37.95 -30.61 14.85
N GLN A 475 37.90 -31.68 15.63
CA GLN A 475 39.07 -32.51 15.91
C GLN A 475 38.70 -33.98 16.08
N PHE A 476 39.59 -34.89 15.63
CA PHE A 476 39.55 -36.30 15.96
C PHE A 476 40.46 -36.56 17.17
N VAL A 477 39.98 -37.33 18.12
CA VAL A 477 40.76 -37.86 19.26
C VAL A 477 40.76 -39.36 19.21
N GLU A 478 41.94 -40.00 19.20
CA GLU A 478 42.06 -41.45 19.21
C GLU A 478 41.69 -42.00 20.59
N THR A 479 40.71 -42.88 20.65
CA THR A 479 40.24 -43.52 21.88
C THR A 479 40.81 -44.93 22.04
N LYS A 480 41.22 -45.56 20.92
CA LYS A 480 41.88 -46.86 20.95
C LYS A 480 42.80 -47.02 19.73
N ALA A 481 44.07 -47.35 20.00
CA ALA A 481 45.04 -47.60 18.95
C ALA A 481 44.85 -48.98 18.30
N PRO A 482 45.32 -49.16 17.03
CA PRO A 482 45.40 -50.45 16.38
C PRO A 482 46.20 -51.44 17.21
N THR A 483 45.91 -52.75 17.06
CA THR A 483 46.65 -53.80 17.79
C THR A 483 48.14 -53.69 17.51
N GLY A 484 48.98 -53.67 18.54
CA GLY A 484 50.42 -53.52 18.45
C GLY A 484 50.97 -52.16 18.38
N TYR A 485 50.12 -51.13 18.52
CA TYR A 485 50.50 -49.69 18.53
C TYR A 485 50.26 -49.02 19.88
N ILE A 486 50.94 -47.91 20.08
CA ILE A 486 50.80 -47.07 21.27
C ILE A 486 49.67 -46.07 20.99
N LEU A 487 48.73 -45.90 21.95
CA LEU A 487 47.66 -44.89 21.85
C LEU A 487 48.26 -43.49 21.87
N ASP A 488 47.84 -42.68 20.89
CA ASP A 488 48.16 -41.23 20.87
C ASP A 488 46.86 -40.43 20.85
N ALA A 489 46.42 -39.98 22.00
CA ALA A 489 45.21 -39.20 22.18
C ALA A 489 45.39 -37.70 21.82
N THR A 490 46.50 -37.28 21.21
CA THR A 490 46.68 -35.91 20.75
C THR A 490 45.67 -35.59 19.64
N PRO A 491 44.84 -34.55 19.74
CA PRO A 491 43.81 -34.24 18.77
C PRO A 491 44.38 -33.88 17.39
N VAL A 492 43.75 -34.40 16.34
CA VAL A 492 43.98 -33.99 14.95
C VAL A 492 42.89 -32.97 14.56
N LYS A 493 43.27 -31.69 14.47
CA LYS A 493 42.39 -30.58 14.18
C LYS A 493 42.20 -30.40 12.68
N PHE A 494 40.97 -30.06 12.25
CA PHE A 494 40.65 -29.72 10.86
C PHE A 494 39.50 -28.71 10.81
N LYS A 495 39.30 -28.12 9.62
CA LYS A 495 38.26 -27.13 9.37
C LYS A 495 37.48 -27.48 8.11
N ILE A 496 36.17 -27.55 8.20
CA ILE A 496 35.26 -27.59 7.07
C ILE A 496 34.86 -26.12 6.77
N SER A 497 35.01 -25.68 5.53
CA SER A 497 34.58 -24.35 5.09
C SER A 497 33.89 -24.44 3.73
N THR A 498 33.23 -23.39 3.32
CA THR A 498 32.58 -23.30 2.01
C THR A 498 33.57 -23.40 0.85
N GLU A 499 34.84 -23.04 1.09
CA GLU A 499 35.93 -23.16 0.11
C GLU A 499 36.60 -24.56 0.16
N SER A 500 36.41 -25.30 1.26
CA SER A 500 37.02 -26.63 1.47
C SER A 500 36.03 -27.55 2.19
N LEU A 501 35.12 -28.13 1.42
CA LEU A 501 34.08 -29.02 1.93
C LEU A 501 34.58 -30.45 2.18
N ASN A 502 35.62 -30.89 1.49
CA ASN A 502 36.19 -32.23 1.62
C ASN A 502 37.61 -32.09 2.13
N VAL A 503 37.83 -32.48 3.37
CA VAL A 503 39.12 -32.40 4.05
C VAL A 503 39.71 -33.77 4.27
N THR A 504 41.02 -33.89 4.10
CA THR A 504 41.76 -35.11 4.46
C THR A 504 42.79 -34.77 5.53
N VAL A 505 42.82 -35.60 6.58
CA VAL A 505 43.81 -35.51 7.68
C VAL A 505 44.47 -36.82 7.93
N THR A 506 45.68 -36.81 8.48
CA THR A 506 46.45 -37.99 8.78
C THR A 506 46.75 -38.07 10.28
N LYS A 507 46.65 -39.25 10.84
CA LYS A 507 47.06 -39.55 12.24
C LYS A 507 48.00 -40.73 12.21
N GLU A 508 49.17 -40.54 12.83
CA GLU A 508 50.21 -41.60 12.94
C GLU A 508 50.08 -42.33 14.29
N ASN A 509 50.51 -43.62 14.37
CA ASN A 509 50.85 -44.29 15.61
C ASN A 509 52.23 -44.95 15.54
N THR A 510 52.91 -44.99 16.67
CA THR A 510 54.18 -45.67 16.84
C THR A 510 53.93 -47.12 17.30
N LYS A 511 54.66 -48.08 16.73
CA LYS A 511 54.62 -49.46 17.16
C LYS A 511 55.05 -49.59 18.61
N LYS A 512 54.44 -50.50 19.34
CA LYS A 512 54.94 -50.93 20.65
C LYS A 512 56.28 -51.60 20.48
N PRO A 513 57.29 -51.26 21.35
CA PRO A 513 58.56 -52.02 21.35
C PRO A 513 58.30 -53.49 21.49
N GLU A 514 58.94 -54.29 20.66
CA GLU A 514 58.92 -55.76 20.86
C GLU A 514 59.59 -56.07 22.21
N THR A 515 58.86 -56.75 23.08
CA THR A 515 59.50 -57.33 24.28
C THR A 515 60.54 -58.35 23.81
N PRO A 516 61.81 -58.22 24.32
CA PRO A 516 62.83 -59.26 23.97
C PRO A 516 62.31 -60.63 24.30
N LYS A 517 62.33 -61.55 23.34
CA LYS A 517 62.08 -62.97 23.60
C LYS A 517 63.07 -63.42 24.67
N VAL A 518 62.57 -63.85 25.84
CA VAL A 518 63.34 -64.57 26.84
C VAL A 518 63.81 -65.83 26.19
N PRO A 519 65.14 -66.19 26.18
CA PRO A 519 65.65 -67.44 25.63
C PRO A 519 65.01 -68.61 26.34
N GLU A 520 64.53 -69.58 25.59
CA GLU A 520 64.04 -70.89 26.09
C GLU A 520 65.17 -71.62 26.87
N PRO A 521 64.93 -72.15 28.10
CA PRO A 521 65.93 -72.92 28.84
C PRO A 521 66.24 -74.22 28.10
N PRO A 522 67.50 -74.74 28.21
CA PRO A 522 67.98 -75.92 27.47
C PRO A 522 67.19 -77.19 27.82
N LYS A 523 66.84 -77.98 26.82
CA LYS A 523 66.23 -79.30 26.93
C LYS A 523 67.20 -80.27 27.65
N THR A 524 66.78 -80.86 28.75
CA THR A 524 67.44 -81.99 29.42
C THR A 524 67.12 -83.31 28.65
N PRO A 525 68.11 -84.30 28.59
CA PRO A 525 68.02 -85.47 27.74
C PRO A 525 67.05 -86.53 28.24
N GLU A 526 66.49 -87.25 27.30
CA GLU A 526 65.66 -88.46 27.47
C GLU A 526 66.40 -89.63 28.13
N GLN A 527 65.70 -90.37 28.97
CA GLN A 527 66.07 -91.78 29.33
C GLN A 527 64.84 -92.70 29.16
N PRO A 528 65.06 -93.92 28.75
CA PRO A 528 64.07 -94.73 28.04
C PRO A 528 63.36 -95.80 28.90
N GLY A 529 62.23 -96.20 28.40
CA GLY A 529 61.80 -97.60 28.45
C GLY A 529 60.68 -98.07 29.35
N LYS A 530 59.60 -98.33 28.73
CA LYS A 530 58.84 -99.62 28.71
C LYS A 530 57.96 -99.98 29.93
N PRO A 531 56.92 -100.83 29.75
CA PRO A 531 55.99 -101.07 28.67
C PRO A 531 54.48 -101.19 29.10
N GLU A 532 53.66 -101.21 28.13
CA GLU A 532 52.43 -101.99 27.85
C GLU A 532 51.52 -102.48 28.99
N LYS A 533 50.27 -102.22 28.88
CA LYS A 533 49.06 -102.78 28.26
C LYS A 533 47.93 -102.94 29.30
N PRO A 534 46.75 -103.30 28.95
CA PRO A 534 45.84 -102.82 27.91
C PRO A 534 44.38 -102.59 28.38
N ASP A 535 43.65 -102.19 27.41
CA ASP A 535 42.25 -102.49 27.14
C ASP A 535 41.11 -102.33 28.19
N LYS A 536 40.11 -101.58 27.86
CA LYS A 536 38.80 -101.98 27.33
C LYS A 536 37.84 -100.85 27.43
N ILE A 537 37.36 -100.35 26.35
CA ILE A 537 36.14 -100.71 25.59
C ILE A 537 34.82 -100.26 26.29
N ILE A 538 34.07 -99.54 25.48
CA ILE A 538 32.61 -99.54 25.32
C ILE A 538 31.83 -98.59 26.23
N SER A 539 31.18 -97.72 25.63
CA SER A 539 29.83 -97.54 25.12
C SER A 539 29.16 -96.34 25.69
N ALA A 540 28.79 -95.56 24.79
CA ALA A 540 27.45 -95.32 24.33
C ALA A 540 26.50 -94.62 25.30
N ASP A 541 26.12 -93.60 24.79
CA ASP A 541 24.70 -93.19 24.58
C ASP A 541 23.95 -92.50 25.69
N SER A 542 23.33 -91.57 25.21
CA SER A 542 21.97 -91.03 25.45
C SER A 542 21.89 -89.65 26.11
N LYS A 543 21.48 -88.81 25.26
CA LYS A 543 20.20 -88.12 25.34
C LYS A 543 19.71 -87.76 26.76
N GLN A 544 19.50 -86.52 26.92
CA GLN A 544 18.20 -85.90 27.17
C GLN A 544 18.38 -84.63 27.92
N THR A 545 17.99 -83.53 27.23
CA THR A 545 16.81 -82.75 27.48
C THR A 545 16.55 -82.44 28.93
N THR A 546 16.54 -81.22 29.23
CA THR A 546 15.31 -80.51 29.62
C THR A 546 15.61 -79.06 30.09
N LEU A 547 15.00 -78.18 29.49
CA LEU A 547 14.44 -77.01 30.07
C LEU A 547 13.57 -77.42 31.30
N PRO A 548 13.06 -76.58 32.18
CA PRO A 548 12.88 -75.11 32.06
C PRO A 548 12.79 -74.36 33.42
N LYS A 549 12.31 -73.13 33.29
CA LYS A 549 11.49 -72.40 34.24
C LYS A 549 12.22 -71.55 35.29
N THR A 550 11.81 -70.38 35.56
CA THR A 550 10.67 -69.49 35.48
C THR A 550 11.05 -68.23 36.19
N GLY A 551 10.62 -67.24 35.89
CA GLY A 551 9.52 -66.35 35.93
C GLY A 551 10.03 -65.02 36.44
N ASP A 552 9.53 -63.90 36.25
CA ASP A 552 8.15 -63.50 36.02
C ASP A 552 8.15 -62.11 35.33
N THR A 553 7.26 -61.97 34.46
CA THR A 553 6.60 -60.71 34.14
C THR A 553 5.76 -60.26 35.34
N PRO A 554 5.31 -59.03 35.44
CA PRO A 554 4.19 -58.62 34.58
C PRO A 554 4.24 -57.14 34.13
N LEU A 555 3.63 -56.92 33.03
CA LEU A 555 2.32 -56.28 32.82
C LEU A 555 2.33 -54.78 33.03
N VAL A 556 1.81 -54.02 32.26
CA VAL A 556 0.63 -53.99 31.36
C VAL A 556 0.28 -52.55 31.13
N ASN A 557 -0.13 -52.26 29.94
CA ASN A 557 -1.17 -51.30 29.59
C ASN A 557 -0.92 -49.81 29.92
N GLY A 558 -1.28 -48.91 29.14
CA GLY A 558 -2.44 -48.91 28.27
C GLY A 558 -2.49 -47.60 27.51
N TRP A 559 -3.05 -47.66 26.47
CA TRP A 559 -4.00 -46.78 25.80
C TRP A 559 -4.37 -45.49 26.51
N GLY A 560 -4.25 -44.40 25.82
CA GLY A 560 -4.84 -43.13 26.22
C GLY A 560 -4.92 -42.14 25.09
N ILE A 561 -5.74 -42.46 24.10
CA ILE A 561 -6.35 -41.45 23.21
C ILE A 561 -7.16 -40.55 24.08
N LEU A 562 -6.90 -39.25 24.08
CA LEU A 562 -7.89 -38.27 24.49
C LEU A 562 -7.98 -37.16 23.44
N LEU A 563 -8.96 -37.34 22.57
CA LEU A 563 -9.70 -36.26 21.91
C LEU A 563 -10.43 -35.45 22.97
N VAL A 564 -10.20 -34.16 23.03
CA VAL A 564 -11.18 -33.23 23.59
C VAL A 564 -11.40 -32.12 22.57
N ALA A 565 -12.48 -32.29 21.86
CA ALA A 565 -13.22 -31.20 21.27
C ALA A 565 -14.03 -30.54 22.41
N ILE A 566 -13.90 -29.24 22.55
CA ILE A 566 -14.93 -28.44 23.20
C ILE A 566 -15.22 -27.24 22.33
N SER A 567 -16.40 -27.36 21.82
CA SER A 567 -17.27 -26.35 21.26
C SER A 567 -17.70 -25.31 22.29
N ALA A 568 -18.11 -24.22 21.73
CA ALA A 568 -19.27 -23.42 22.13
C ALA A 568 -19.06 -22.14 22.92
N SER A 569 -19.44 -21.09 22.22
CA SER A 569 -20.52 -20.18 22.65
C SER A 569 -20.23 -19.19 23.76
N GLY A 570 -20.26 -17.94 23.37
CA GLY A 570 -20.40 -16.81 24.29
C GLY A 570 -20.76 -15.55 23.51
N LEU A 571 -21.99 -15.52 23.05
CA LEU A 571 -22.79 -14.31 22.84
C LEU A 571 -22.76 -13.44 24.09
N ILE A 572 -22.79 -12.12 23.92
CA ILE A 572 -23.53 -11.06 24.66
C ILE A 572 -22.94 -9.76 24.13
N ALA A 573 -23.58 -9.03 23.25
CA ALA A 573 -24.77 -8.20 23.41
C ALA A 573 -24.52 -6.86 24.13
N LEU A 574 -24.67 -5.81 23.31
CA LEU A 574 -25.37 -4.54 23.59
C LEU A 574 -24.89 -3.63 24.73
N ARG A 575 -24.54 -2.40 24.38
CA ARG A 575 -25.36 -1.17 24.61
C ARG A 575 -24.56 0.07 24.16
N ARG A 576 -25.09 0.77 23.21
CA ARG A 576 -25.69 2.12 23.21
C ARG A 576 -25.24 3.04 24.35
N LYS A 577 -24.47 4.05 24.04
CA LYS A 577 -24.93 5.44 24.10
C LYS A 577 -24.15 6.27 23.11
#